data_306c07d5fab4f39b6fc782fbe89ced0e
#
_entry.id   306c07d5fab4f39b6fc782fbe89ced0e
#
_cell.length_a   1.000
_cell.length_b   1.000
_cell.length_c   1.000
_cell.angle_alpha   90.00
_cell.angle_beta   90.00
_cell.angle_gamma   90.00
#
_symmetry.space_group_name_H-M   'P 1'
#
loop_
_entity.id
_entity.type
_entity.pdbx_description
1 polymer ?
#
loop_
_entity_poly.entity_id
_entity_poly.type
_entity_poly.pdbx_seq_one_letter_code
_entity_poly.pdbx_strand_id
1 'polypeptide(L)'
;YAGVKDSIGYVSLNKFTENCARDIRNYVIDMRKQGVKGLVLDLRDNGGGLEDEAVKLVNIFIPRGKVIVTNRGQLKRMTVEFRTTTEPVDTVMPVVVLVNGNTASASEITCGALQDYDRAVIMGQRTFGKGIVQSTVPLQYNSMLKLTTGKYYIPSGRCIQAIRYTHGRGGKWQEEVPDSLAKVFHTANGREVLDNKGIKPDVEIKPDSLANITAALFSLIDSTNTVPEFEQQYVAKHPTIAPAGEFELSDADYEEFKQLVLKNKFKYDMYTERYLKELKKLAQFEGYYDDAKEEFAALEKKLAHNIGHDLDYHKEEIKNMLASEIVACYYFQRGVEENGLRHDKVYKEAVRLINHPAEYSKLLQPKKDK
;
A
#
# COMPACT_ATOMS: atom_id res chain seq x y z
N TYR A 1 -1.34 11.71 8.09
CA TYR A 1 -1.84 11.50 9.45
C TYR A 1 -0.72 11.15 10.41
N ALA A 2 -0.81 11.58 11.65
CA ALA A 2 0.07 11.15 12.73
C ALA A 2 -0.71 11.02 14.04
N GLY A 3 -0.43 9.95 14.80
CA GLY A 3 -1.08 9.66 16.08
C GLY A 3 -0.32 8.64 16.91
N VAL A 4 -0.76 8.45 18.17
CA VAL A 4 -0.23 7.41 19.05
C VAL A 4 -1.39 6.50 19.44
N LYS A 5 -1.22 5.19 19.25
CA LYS A 5 -2.18 4.16 19.65
C LYS A 5 -1.43 3.03 20.35
N ASP A 6 -1.91 2.57 21.49
CA ASP A 6 -1.31 1.48 22.26
C ASP A 6 0.20 1.65 22.56
N SER A 7 0.62 2.88 22.84
CA SER A 7 2.03 3.29 23.03
C SER A 7 2.91 3.09 21.78
N ILE A 8 2.34 2.98 20.59
CA ILE A 8 3.03 2.92 19.31
C ILE A 8 2.71 4.20 18.53
N GLY A 9 3.74 4.87 18.02
CA GLY A 9 3.58 5.96 17.07
C GLY A 9 3.17 5.43 15.71
N TYR A 10 2.23 6.09 15.06
CA TYR A 10 1.83 5.80 13.68
C TYR A 10 1.87 7.08 12.86
N VAL A 11 2.52 7.01 11.70
CA VAL A 11 2.59 8.10 10.72
C VAL A 11 2.25 7.54 9.34
N SER A 12 1.15 8.03 8.75
CA SER A 12 0.77 7.77 7.35
C SER A 12 1.18 8.97 6.49
N LEU A 13 1.96 8.72 5.45
CA LEU A 13 2.42 9.71 4.47
C LEU A 13 1.93 9.32 3.08
N ASN A 14 1.00 10.09 2.54
CA ASN A 14 0.38 9.79 1.23
C ASN A 14 1.20 10.33 0.05
N LYS A 15 2.05 11.34 0.27
CA LYS A 15 2.88 11.94 -0.79
C LYS A 15 4.05 12.74 -0.20
N PHE A 16 5.21 12.68 -0.85
CA PHE A 16 6.37 13.51 -0.50
C PHE A 16 6.21 14.92 -1.08
N THR A 17 5.62 15.80 -0.30
CA THR A 17 5.46 17.24 -0.60
C THR A 17 6.47 18.05 0.18
N GLU A 18 6.61 19.33 -0.15
CA GLU A 18 7.49 20.26 0.60
C GLU A 18 7.18 20.25 2.09
N ASN A 19 8.23 20.18 2.90
CA ASN A 19 8.21 20.18 4.36
C ASN A 19 7.61 18.95 5.05
N CYS A 20 7.17 17.92 4.31
CA CYS A 20 6.60 16.71 4.93
C CYS A 20 7.59 16.03 5.90
N ALA A 21 8.88 16.00 5.56
CA ALA A 21 9.91 15.44 6.42
C ALA A 21 10.11 16.26 7.72
N ARG A 22 10.01 17.59 7.65
CA ARG A 22 10.04 18.47 8.83
C ARG A 22 8.85 18.18 9.75
N ASP A 23 7.67 18.03 9.18
CA ASP A 23 6.46 17.80 9.95
C ASP A 23 6.51 16.42 10.62
N ILE A 24 6.96 15.38 9.89
CA ILE A 24 7.19 14.04 10.46
C ILE A 24 8.27 14.07 11.55
N ARG A 25 9.37 14.83 11.36
CA ARG A 25 10.39 15.01 12.38
C ARG A 25 9.80 15.55 13.69
N ASN A 26 8.94 16.55 13.60
CA ASN A 26 8.27 17.13 14.76
C ASN A 26 7.36 16.11 15.45
N TYR A 27 6.56 15.36 14.68
CA TYR A 27 5.73 14.28 15.23
C TYR A 27 6.57 13.22 15.94
N VAL A 28 7.68 12.79 15.36
CA VAL A 28 8.58 11.79 15.99
C VAL A 28 9.18 12.33 17.29
N ILE A 29 9.57 13.62 17.33
CA ILE A 29 10.05 14.28 18.56
C ILE A 29 8.96 14.24 19.64
N ASP A 30 7.73 14.59 19.30
CA ASP A 30 6.62 14.62 20.27
C ASP A 30 6.20 13.22 20.73
N MET A 31 6.19 12.23 19.84
CA MET A 31 5.95 10.83 20.17
C MET A 31 7.02 10.29 21.14
N ARG A 32 8.31 10.63 20.93
CA ARG A 32 9.37 10.27 21.87
C ARG A 32 9.15 10.85 23.26
N LYS A 33 8.73 12.12 23.37
CA LYS A 33 8.37 12.74 24.66
C LYS A 33 7.23 12.01 25.34
N GLN A 34 6.31 11.42 24.59
CA GLN A 34 5.21 10.61 25.09
C GLN A 34 5.63 9.18 25.48
N GLY A 35 6.89 8.80 25.25
CA GLY A 35 7.41 7.48 25.61
C GLY A 35 6.91 6.34 24.73
N VAL A 36 6.66 6.58 23.44
CA VAL A 36 6.27 5.49 22.52
C VAL A 36 7.35 4.41 22.43
N LYS A 37 6.93 3.15 22.35
CA LYS A 37 7.82 1.98 22.28
C LYS A 37 8.41 1.75 20.88
N GLY A 38 7.80 2.31 19.85
CA GLY A 38 8.22 2.17 18.45
C GLY A 38 7.36 3.00 17.54
N LEU A 39 7.72 3.00 16.26
CA LEU A 39 7.05 3.76 15.20
C LEU A 39 6.65 2.85 14.04
N VAL A 40 5.43 3.00 13.56
CA VAL A 40 4.98 2.49 12.27
C VAL A 40 4.92 3.67 11.30
N LEU A 41 5.72 3.62 10.23
CA LEU A 41 5.69 4.56 9.12
C LEU A 41 4.96 3.91 7.94
N ASP A 42 3.79 4.41 7.61
CA ASP A 42 2.97 3.86 6.52
C ASP A 42 3.23 4.63 5.21
N LEU A 43 3.78 3.91 4.24
CA LEU A 43 4.05 4.39 2.88
C LEU A 43 3.23 3.61 1.83
N ARG A 44 2.23 2.85 2.26
CA ARG A 44 1.33 2.17 1.32
C ARG A 44 0.60 3.21 0.47
N ASP A 45 0.39 2.88 -0.78
CA ASP A 45 -0.26 3.73 -1.79
C ASP A 45 0.42 5.10 -2.03
N ASN A 46 1.63 5.31 -1.49
CA ASN A 46 2.43 6.51 -1.71
C ASN A 46 3.29 6.38 -2.97
N GLY A 47 2.88 7.00 -4.06
CA GLY A 47 3.61 7.02 -5.33
C GLY A 47 4.90 7.84 -5.34
N GLY A 48 5.34 8.40 -4.19
CA GLY A 48 6.55 9.19 -4.05
C GLY A 48 6.31 10.71 -4.04
N GLY A 49 7.23 11.46 -4.63
CA GLY A 49 7.22 12.91 -4.66
C GLY A 49 8.64 13.48 -4.68
N LEU A 50 8.92 14.45 -3.81
CA LEU A 50 10.21 15.14 -3.75
C LEU A 50 11.30 14.23 -3.14
N GLU A 51 12.39 14.04 -3.90
CA GLU A 51 13.51 13.17 -3.51
C GLU A 51 14.26 13.71 -2.27
N ASP A 52 14.45 15.02 -2.19
CA ASP A 52 15.12 15.66 -1.04
C ASP A 52 14.33 15.50 0.26
N GLU A 53 13.01 15.47 0.19
CA GLU A 53 12.15 15.17 1.34
C GLU A 53 12.30 13.71 1.81
N ALA A 54 12.47 12.74 0.88
CA ALA A 54 12.80 11.36 1.25
C ALA A 54 14.14 11.27 2.00
N VAL A 55 15.18 12.00 1.53
CA VAL A 55 16.47 12.05 2.20
C VAL A 55 16.36 12.66 3.59
N LYS A 56 15.61 13.76 3.75
CA LYS A 56 15.35 14.40 5.05
C LYS A 56 14.56 13.50 5.99
N LEU A 57 13.59 12.73 5.47
CA LEU A 57 12.82 11.78 6.28
C LEU A 57 13.72 10.66 6.80
N VAL A 58 14.54 10.07 5.95
CA VAL A 58 15.51 9.03 6.36
C VAL A 58 16.48 9.59 7.42
N ASN A 59 16.89 10.87 7.30
CA ASN A 59 17.78 11.52 8.27
C ASN A 59 17.16 11.67 9.68
N ILE A 60 15.86 11.45 9.86
CA ILE A 60 15.25 11.36 11.19
C ILE A 60 15.84 10.18 11.98
N PHE A 61 16.20 9.10 11.28
CA PHE A 61 16.59 7.81 11.87
C PHE A 61 18.02 7.39 11.57
N ILE A 62 18.69 8.04 10.62
CA ILE A 62 20.05 7.69 10.15
C ILE A 62 21.03 8.83 10.52
N PRO A 63 22.22 8.51 11.05
CA PRO A 63 23.24 9.51 11.42
C PRO A 63 23.65 10.40 10.25
N ARG A 64 24.15 11.59 10.58
CA ARG A 64 24.68 12.58 9.64
C ARG A 64 25.81 12.03 8.76
N GLY A 65 25.87 12.48 7.50
CA GLY A 65 26.93 12.17 6.54
C GLY A 65 26.73 10.87 5.74
N LYS A 66 25.68 10.11 6.00
CA LYS A 66 25.37 8.85 5.30
C LYS A 66 24.74 9.11 3.93
N VAL A 67 25.18 8.37 2.89
CA VAL A 67 24.59 8.40 1.56
C VAL A 67 23.23 7.72 1.61
N ILE A 68 22.18 8.38 1.11
CA ILE A 68 20.82 7.83 1.07
C ILE A 68 20.46 7.40 -0.34
N VAL A 69 20.83 8.19 -1.33
CA VAL A 69 20.59 7.88 -2.74
C VAL A 69 21.69 8.49 -3.60
N THR A 70 22.07 7.78 -4.65
CA THR A 70 23.01 8.25 -5.68
C THR A 70 22.28 8.26 -7.01
N ASN A 71 22.10 9.45 -7.58
CA ASN A 71 21.59 9.61 -8.94
C ASN A 71 22.72 9.48 -9.93
N ARG A 72 22.63 8.53 -10.88
CA ARG A 72 23.61 8.31 -11.94
C ARG A 72 22.98 8.54 -13.29
N GLY A 73 23.45 9.60 -13.97
CA GLY A 73 23.12 9.85 -15.36
C GLY A 73 24.02 9.09 -16.33
N GLN A 74 23.81 9.29 -17.61
CA GLN A 74 24.61 8.65 -18.67
C GLN A 74 26.10 9.09 -18.63
N LEU A 75 26.36 10.32 -18.24
CA LEU A 75 27.72 10.85 -18.10
C LEU A 75 28.13 10.86 -16.61
N LYS A 76 29.38 10.50 -16.28
CA LYS A 76 29.89 10.49 -14.89
C LYS A 76 29.68 11.82 -14.17
N ARG A 77 29.81 12.97 -14.85
CA ARG A 77 29.54 14.31 -14.30
C ARG A 77 28.09 14.53 -13.85
N MET A 78 27.16 13.66 -14.26
CA MET A 78 25.76 13.69 -13.85
C MET A 78 25.47 12.77 -12.65
N THR A 79 26.52 12.33 -11.96
CA THR A 79 26.37 11.57 -10.71
C THR A 79 26.29 12.53 -9.55
N VAL A 80 25.18 12.42 -8.79
CA VAL A 80 24.92 13.25 -7.60
C VAL A 80 24.58 12.33 -6.44
N GLU A 81 25.26 12.54 -5.31
CA GLU A 81 24.97 11.83 -4.06
C GLU A 81 24.19 12.73 -3.11
N PHE A 82 23.10 12.21 -2.58
CA PHE A 82 22.33 12.86 -1.53
C PHE A 82 22.64 12.20 -0.19
N ARG A 83 23.04 13.01 0.76
CA ARG A 83 23.48 12.56 2.08
C ARG A 83 22.63 13.19 3.18
N THR A 84 22.57 12.51 4.31
CA THR A 84 22.02 13.09 5.54
C THR A 84 22.86 14.28 6.00
N THR A 85 22.21 15.36 6.42
CA THR A 85 22.86 16.64 6.73
C THR A 85 22.76 17.07 8.19
N THR A 86 21.78 16.53 8.92
CA THR A 86 21.50 16.89 10.32
C THR A 86 21.66 15.69 11.25
N GLU A 87 21.74 15.95 12.55
CA GLU A 87 21.70 14.88 13.53
C GLU A 87 20.32 14.22 13.55
N PRO A 88 20.26 12.87 13.72
CA PRO A 88 19.02 12.14 13.77
C PRO A 88 18.21 12.47 15.02
N VAL A 89 16.91 12.23 14.96
CA VAL A 89 16.03 12.32 16.14
C VAL A 89 16.17 11.07 16.99
N ASP A 90 16.22 9.91 16.33
CA ASP A 90 16.31 8.62 17.01
C ASP A 90 16.98 7.56 16.13
N THR A 91 17.98 6.90 16.67
CA THR A 91 18.69 5.80 15.99
C THR A 91 18.40 4.43 16.59
N VAL A 92 17.59 4.35 17.65
CA VAL A 92 17.43 3.13 18.48
C VAL A 92 15.98 2.61 18.47
N MET A 93 15.00 3.52 18.54
CA MET A 93 13.58 3.14 18.60
C MET A 93 13.22 2.21 17.44
N PRO A 94 12.54 1.07 17.67
CA PRO A 94 12.06 0.19 16.61
C PRO A 94 11.20 0.95 15.59
N VAL A 95 11.48 0.76 14.31
CA VAL A 95 10.71 1.34 13.20
C VAL A 95 10.28 0.24 12.25
N VAL A 96 8.98 0.15 11.97
CA VAL A 96 8.42 -0.71 10.93
C VAL A 96 7.87 0.18 9.82
N VAL A 97 8.26 -0.08 8.57
CA VAL A 97 7.75 0.65 7.41
C VAL A 97 6.78 -0.23 6.65
N LEU A 98 5.52 0.21 6.53
CA LEU A 98 4.50 -0.49 5.77
C LEU A 98 4.57 -0.09 4.29
N VAL A 99 4.55 -1.08 3.40
CA VAL A 99 4.67 -0.90 1.95
C VAL A 99 3.73 -1.81 1.18
N ASN A 100 3.36 -1.40 -0.05
CA ASN A 100 2.60 -2.24 -0.98
C ASN A 100 3.03 -2.01 -2.44
N GLY A 101 2.35 -2.65 -3.39
CA GLY A 101 2.67 -2.55 -4.81
C GLY A 101 2.54 -1.14 -5.41
N ASN A 102 1.88 -0.21 -4.74
CA ASN A 102 1.75 1.20 -5.14
C ASN A 102 2.79 2.12 -4.46
N THR A 103 3.56 1.60 -3.51
CA THR A 103 4.70 2.32 -2.91
C THR A 103 5.79 2.50 -3.96
N ALA A 104 6.09 3.75 -4.35
CA ALA A 104 6.97 4.03 -5.49
C ALA A 104 7.92 5.22 -5.28
N SER A 105 9.04 5.26 -6.03
CA SER A 105 9.94 6.44 -6.18
C SER A 105 10.53 6.91 -4.82
N ALA A 106 10.25 8.14 -4.36
CA ALA A 106 10.73 8.69 -3.08
C ALA A 106 10.40 7.79 -1.87
N SER A 107 9.24 7.11 -1.91
CA SER A 107 8.85 6.11 -0.90
C SER A 107 9.80 4.91 -0.91
N GLU A 108 10.21 4.47 -2.10
CA GLU A 108 11.17 3.36 -2.24
C GLU A 108 12.59 3.75 -1.85
N ILE A 109 12.99 5.01 -2.08
CA ILE A 109 14.24 5.56 -1.54
C ILE A 109 14.21 5.50 -0.02
N THR A 110 13.10 5.92 0.60
CA THR A 110 12.93 5.93 2.06
C THR A 110 12.99 4.52 2.64
N CYS A 111 12.10 3.62 2.22
CA CYS A 111 12.05 2.27 2.77
C CYS A 111 13.31 1.45 2.41
N GLY A 112 13.83 1.61 1.20
CA GLY A 112 15.04 0.92 0.75
C GLY A 112 16.30 1.38 1.48
N ALA A 113 16.47 2.68 1.75
CA ALA A 113 17.58 3.20 2.53
C ALA A 113 17.52 2.73 3.99
N LEU A 114 16.33 2.75 4.61
CA LEU A 114 16.14 2.23 5.97
C LEU A 114 16.39 0.72 6.05
N GLN A 115 16.03 -0.05 5.01
CA GLN A 115 16.34 -1.47 4.90
C GLN A 115 17.85 -1.71 4.75
N ASP A 116 18.51 -0.98 3.83
CA ASP A 116 19.92 -1.16 3.53
C ASP A 116 20.84 -0.78 4.72
N TYR A 117 20.39 0.16 5.58
CA TYR A 117 21.06 0.47 6.83
C TYR A 117 20.63 -0.41 8.01
N ASP A 118 19.80 -1.43 7.80
CA ASP A 118 19.24 -2.27 8.85
C ASP A 118 18.60 -1.47 10.00
N ARG A 119 18.01 -0.32 9.66
CA ARG A 119 17.44 0.61 10.63
C ARG A 119 15.95 0.39 10.87
N ALA A 120 15.24 -0.19 9.90
CA ALA A 120 13.83 -0.50 10.00
C ALA A 120 13.52 -1.86 9.39
N VAL A 121 12.46 -2.50 9.88
CA VAL A 121 11.85 -3.68 9.24
C VAL A 121 10.84 -3.19 8.21
N ILE A 122 10.95 -3.67 6.97
CA ILE A 122 10.02 -3.38 5.90
C ILE A 122 8.97 -4.49 5.87
N MET A 123 7.68 -4.10 5.92
CA MET A 123 6.56 -5.05 6.05
C MET A 123 5.45 -4.78 5.03
N GLY A 124 4.90 -5.83 4.47
CA GLY A 124 3.77 -5.78 3.54
C GLY A 124 4.04 -6.48 2.22
N GLN A 125 3.94 -5.78 1.10
CA GLN A 125 4.13 -6.34 -0.23
C GLN A 125 5.34 -5.71 -0.91
N ARG A 126 5.87 -6.38 -1.94
CA ARG A 126 6.92 -5.81 -2.80
C ARG A 126 6.47 -4.49 -3.40
N THR A 127 7.35 -3.49 -3.40
CA THR A 127 7.07 -2.16 -3.93
C THR A 127 7.08 -2.12 -5.46
N PHE A 128 6.67 -0.98 -6.04
CA PHE A 128 6.46 -0.80 -7.47
C PHE A 128 7.72 -1.01 -8.32
N GLY A 129 8.87 -0.55 -7.87
CA GLY A 129 10.12 -0.64 -8.63
C GLY A 129 10.36 0.52 -9.61
N LYS A 130 10.15 1.77 -9.18
CA LYS A 130 10.46 2.96 -9.96
C LYS A 130 11.80 3.55 -9.53
N GLY A 131 12.87 3.16 -10.22
CA GLY A 131 14.27 3.54 -9.95
C GLY A 131 14.85 4.53 -10.96
N ILE A 132 14.03 5.35 -11.65
CA ILE A 132 14.44 6.35 -12.62
C ILE A 132 14.31 7.77 -12.10
N VAL A 133 15.28 8.62 -12.46
CA VAL A 133 15.26 10.06 -12.20
C VAL A 133 14.67 10.78 -13.39
N GLN A 134 13.65 11.59 -13.15
CA GLN A 134 13.01 12.42 -14.17
C GLN A 134 13.23 13.91 -13.85
N SER A 135 13.73 14.64 -14.82
CA SER A 135 13.91 16.09 -14.76
C SER A 135 12.92 16.79 -15.68
N THR A 136 12.43 17.94 -15.26
CA THR A 136 11.54 18.78 -16.04
C THR A 136 12.34 19.97 -16.59
N VAL A 137 12.30 20.15 -17.91
CA VAL A 137 12.98 21.24 -18.62
C VAL A 137 11.92 22.19 -19.18
N PRO A 138 11.96 23.49 -18.86
CA PRO A 138 11.04 24.45 -19.46
C PRO A 138 11.35 24.61 -20.94
N LEU A 139 10.31 24.70 -21.75
CA LEU A 139 10.35 24.97 -23.17
C LEU A 139 9.64 26.28 -23.48
N GLN A 140 9.60 26.67 -24.76
CA GLN A 140 8.84 27.85 -25.20
C GLN A 140 7.33 27.68 -24.97
N TYR A 141 6.60 28.77 -24.95
CA TYR A 141 5.13 28.82 -24.80
C TYR A 141 4.63 28.19 -23.49
N ASN A 142 5.33 28.38 -22.36
CA ASN A 142 4.99 27.81 -21.04
C ASN A 142 4.82 26.29 -21.03
N SER A 143 5.40 25.60 -22.01
CA SER A 143 5.41 24.14 -22.04
C SER A 143 6.60 23.57 -21.25
N MET A 144 6.45 22.34 -20.81
CA MET A 144 7.46 21.63 -20.00
C MET A 144 7.75 20.26 -20.62
N LEU A 145 9.02 19.94 -20.75
CA LEU A 145 9.45 18.62 -21.18
C LEU A 145 9.94 17.82 -19.98
N LYS A 146 9.32 16.67 -19.73
CA LYS A 146 9.72 15.73 -18.69
C LYS A 146 10.57 14.62 -19.31
N LEU A 147 11.83 14.53 -18.88
CA LEU A 147 12.81 13.58 -19.40
C LEU A 147 13.33 12.66 -18.31
N THR A 148 13.56 11.39 -18.63
CA THR A 148 14.37 10.50 -17.81
C THR A 148 15.85 10.82 -18.04
N THR A 149 16.53 11.27 -16.98
CA THR A 149 17.92 11.74 -17.02
C THR A 149 18.89 10.79 -16.34
N GLY A 150 18.42 9.82 -15.58
CA GLY A 150 19.27 8.87 -14.87
C GLY A 150 18.51 7.78 -14.14
N LYS A 151 19.25 6.98 -13.40
CA LYS A 151 18.74 5.99 -12.44
C LYS A 151 19.24 6.34 -11.05
N TYR A 152 18.50 5.97 -10.02
CA TYR A 152 18.98 6.10 -8.67
C TYR A 152 19.33 4.74 -8.03
N TYR A 153 20.30 4.81 -7.16
CA TYR A 153 20.90 3.71 -6.43
C TYR A 153 20.83 4.00 -4.94
N ILE A 154 20.28 3.08 -4.18
CA ILE A 154 20.15 3.20 -2.72
C ILE A 154 21.44 2.73 -2.01
N PRO A 155 21.57 2.85 -0.69
CA PRO A 155 22.85 2.71 0.01
C PRO A 155 23.65 1.44 -0.26
N SER A 156 23.02 0.29 -0.45
CA SER A 156 23.68 -0.97 -0.83
C SER A 156 24.31 -0.93 -2.24
N GLY A 157 24.00 0.08 -3.05
CA GLY A 157 24.41 0.20 -4.44
C GLY A 157 23.46 -0.45 -5.45
N ARG A 158 22.36 -1.04 -4.99
CA ARG A 158 21.35 -1.64 -5.90
C ARG A 158 20.47 -0.58 -6.54
N CYS A 159 20.05 -0.86 -7.78
CA CYS A 159 19.04 -0.11 -8.51
C CYS A 159 17.72 -0.89 -8.46
N ILE A 160 16.67 -0.25 -7.99
CA ILE A 160 15.37 -0.92 -7.79
C ILE A 160 14.46 -0.91 -9.01
N GLN A 161 14.92 -0.38 -10.16
CA GLN A 161 14.10 -0.26 -11.38
C GLN A 161 13.63 -1.62 -11.89
N ALA A 162 12.33 -1.88 -11.82
CA ALA A 162 11.71 -3.15 -12.22
C ALA A 162 11.50 -3.29 -13.73
N ILE A 163 11.33 -2.17 -14.44
CA ILE A 163 10.95 -2.14 -15.86
C ILE A 163 12.13 -1.72 -16.71
N ARG A 164 12.42 -2.50 -17.77
CA ARG A 164 13.30 -2.08 -18.87
C ARG A 164 12.48 -1.45 -19.99
N TYR A 165 12.91 -0.28 -20.45
CA TYR A 165 12.34 0.33 -21.65
C TYR A 165 13.13 -0.16 -22.87
N THR A 166 12.45 -0.86 -23.77
CA THR A 166 13.03 -1.37 -25.02
C THR A 166 12.70 -0.42 -26.17
N HIS A 167 13.60 -0.26 -27.15
CA HIS A 167 13.38 0.62 -28.31
C HIS A 167 12.46 -0.03 -29.37
N GLY A 168 11.38 -0.68 -28.96
CA GLY A 168 10.32 -1.13 -29.87
C GLY A 168 10.68 -2.31 -30.79
N ARG A 169 11.79 -3.01 -30.60
CA ARG A 169 12.05 -4.26 -31.30
C ARG A 169 11.12 -5.34 -30.73
N GLY A 170 10.16 -5.79 -31.55
CA GLY A 170 9.19 -6.82 -31.15
C GLY A 170 7.86 -6.29 -30.59
N GLY A 171 7.57 -4.99 -30.69
CA GLY A 171 6.26 -4.41 -30.32
C GLY A 171 6.02 -4.18 -28.83
N LYS A 172 6.97 -4.50 -27.94
CA LYS A 172 6.89 -4.20 -26.52
C LYS A 172 7.83 -3.06 -26.17
N TRP A 173 7.29 -1.97 -25.59
CA TRP A 173 8.08 -0.82 -25.13
C TRP A 173 8.59 -0.97 -23.70
N GLN A 174 8.06 -1.93 -22.96
CA GLN A 174 8.37 -2.19 -21.55
C GLN A 174 8.45 -3.70 -21.31
N GLU A 175 9.46 -4.13 -20.60
CA GLU A 175 9.66 -5.52 -20.17
C GLU A 175 10.00 -5.54 -18.67
N GLU A 176 9.40 -6.45 -17.92
CA GLU A 176 9.84 -6.73 -16.56
C GLU A 176 11.21 -7.41 -16.60
N VAL A 177 12.08 -7.05 -15.65
CA VAL A 177 13.38 -7.73 -15.52
C VAL A 177 13.14 -9.12 -14.92
N PRO A 178 13.52 -10.22 -15.61
CA PRO A 178 13.38 -11.56 -15.05
C PRO A 178 14.16 -11.74 -13.74
N ASP A 179 13.66 -12.58 -12.84
CA ASP A 179 14.31 -12.89 -11.55
C ASP A 179 15.74 -13.41 -11.72
N SER A 180 15.98 -14.18 -12.78
CA SER A 180 17.29 -14.73 -13.11
C SER A 180 18.36 -13.66 -13.41
N LEU A 181 17.96 -12.41 -13.66
CA LEU A 181 18.88 -11.30 -13.92
C LEU A 181 19.04 -10.38 -12.68
N ALA A 182 18.36 -10.64 -11.59
CA ALA A 182 18.52 -9.89 -10.35
C ALA A 182 19.88 -10.19 -9.73
N LYS A 183 20.58 -9.12 -9.32
CA LYS A 183 21.87 -9.22 -8.62
C LYS A 183 21.66 -9.14 -7.13
N VAL A 184 22.48 -9.91 -6.40
CA VAL A 184 22.50 -9.90 -4.94
C VAL A 184 23.38 -8.73 -4.47
N PHE A 185 22.88 -7.98 -3.50
CA PHE A 185 23.58 -6.94 -2.75
C PHE A 185 23.40 -7.21 -1.26
N HIS A 186 24.13 -6.49 -0.42
CA HIS A 186 24.09 -6.70 1.03
C HIS A 186 23.77 -5.41 1.75
N THR A 187 22.97 -5.51 2.80
CA THR A 187 22.70 -4.43 3.75
C THR A 187 23.94 -4.18 4.64
N ALA A 188 23.87 -3.17 5.50
CA ALA A 188 24.97 -2.83 6.42
C ALA A 188 25.33 -4.00 7.35
N ASN A 189 24.37 -4.81 7.78
CA ASN A 189 24.60 -6.00 8.62
C ASN A 189 24.91 -7.26 7.79
N GLY A 190 24.91 -7.18 6.45
CA GLY A 190 25.22 -8.32 5.57
C GLY A 190 24.01 -9.17 5.17
N ARG A 191 22.77 -8.70 5.35
CA ARG A 191 21.57 -9.38 4.82
C ARG A 191 21.52 -9.27 3.31
N GLU A 192 21.13 -10.34 2.62
CA GLU A 192 20.96 -10.34 1.17
C GLU A 192 19.72 -9.56 0.75
N VAL A 193 19.89 -8.69 -0.23
CA VAL A 193 18.85 -7.90 -0.90
C VAL A 193 19.06 -7.92 -2.41
N LEU A 194 17.99 -7.79 -3.18
CA LEU A 194 18.04 -7.91 -4.64
C LEU A 194 17.81 -6.54 -5.31
N ASP A 195 18.40 -6.37 -6.49
CA ASP A 195 18.09 -5.25 -7.40
C ASP A 195 16.91 -5.57 -8.35
N ASN A 196 16.58 -4.61 -9.21
CA ASN A 196 15.70 -4.75 -10.38
C ASN A 196 14.21 -5.11 -10.14
N LYS A 197 13.70 -5.08 -8.93
CA LYS A 197 12.29 -5.46 -8.66
C LYS A 197 11.62 -4.67 -7.53
N GLY A 198 11.97 -3.43 -7.36
CA GLY A 198 11.52 -2.67 -6.20
C GLY A 198 12.12 -3.20 -4.90
N ILE A 199 11.54 -2.83 -3.78
CA ILE A 199 11.95 -3.28 -2.45
C ILE A 199 11.14 -4.50 -2.04
N LYS A 200 11.82 -5.61 -1.79
CA LYS A 200 11.21 -6.80 -1.20
C LYS A 200 11.08 -6.57 0.31
N PRO A 201 9.89 -6.71 0.92
CA PRO A 201 9.74 -6.57 2.35
C PRO A 201 10.47 -7.68 3.11
N ASP A 202 10.91 -7.37 4.34
CA ASP A 202 11.51 -8.34 5.27
C ASP A 202 10.45 -9.29 5.83
N VAL A 203 9.22 -8.78 6.01
CA VAL A 203 8.03 -9.54 6.39
C VAL A 203 6.97 -9.36 5.31
N GLU A 204 6.72 -10.43 4.55
CA GLU A 204 5.75 -10.41 3.46
C GLU A 204 4.36 -10.74 3.98
N ILE A 205 3.39 -9.84 3.74
CA ILE A 205 1.98 -10.02 4.09
C ILE A 205 1.16 -9.91 2.81
N LYS A 206 0.41 -10.97 2.51
CA LYS A 206 -0.48 -10.98 1.35
C LYS A 206 -1.59 -9.94 1.51
N PRO A 207 -1.96 -9.24 0.42
CA PRO A 207 -3.08 -8.31 0.46
C PRO A 207 -4.38 -9.06 0.79
N ASP A 208 -5.30 -8.37 1.44
CA ASP A 208 -6.68 -8.81 1.45
C ASP A 208 -7.27 -8.55 0.06
N SER A 209 -7.96 -9.53 -0.48
CA SER A 209 -8.77 -9.34 -1.67
C SER A 209 -10.17 -8.93 -1.21
N LEU A 210 -10.64 -7.76 -1.65
CA LEU A 210 -12.03 -7.38 -1.47
C LEU A 210 -12.95 -8.37 -2.19
N ALA A 211 -14.04 -8.71 -1.54
CA ALA A 211 -15.10 -9.46 -2.19
C ALA A 211 -15.66 -8.68 -3.39
N ASN A 212 -16.07 -9.40 -4.42
CA ASN A 212 -16.56 -8.78 -5.64
C ASN A 212 -17.79 -7.89 -5.40
N ILE A 213 -18.69 -8.32 -4.50
CA ILE A 213 -19.86 -7.52 -4.09
C ILE A 213 -19.41 -6.23 -3.38
N THR A 214 -18.44 -6.30 -2.49
CA THR A 214 -17.91 -5.14 -1.76
C THR A 214 -17.28 -4.15 -2.73
N ALA A 215 -16.40 -4.64 -3.61
CA ALA A 215 -15.78 -3.80 -4.64
C ALA A 215 -16.82 -3.11 -5.54
N ALA A 216 -17.92 -3.80 -5.88
CA ALA A 216 -18.98 -3.24 -6.71
C ALA A 216 -19.83 -2.20 -5.97
N LEU A 217 -20.20 -2.45 -4.71
CA LEU A 217 -20.98 -1.51 -3.86
C LEU A 217 -20.28 -0.17 -3.66
N PHE A 218 -18.95 -0.20 -3.44
CA PHE A 218 -18.14 1.00 -3.20
C PHE A 218 -17.47 1.56 -4.47
N SER A 219 -17.86 1.03 -5.64
CA SER A 219 -17.38 1.52 -6.93
C SER A 219 -18.07 2.82 -7.32
N LEU A 220 -17.30 3.76 -7.88
CA LEU A 220 -17.86 4.98 -8.52
C LEU A 220 -18.77 4.67 -9.73
N ILE A 221 -18.78 3.41 -10.20
CA ILE A 221 -19.60 2.97 -11.35
C ILE A 221 -20.96 2.43 -10.88
N ASP A 222 -21.18 2.26 -9.56
CA ASP A 222 -22.48 1.84 -9.05
C ASP A 222 -23.55 2.87 -9.41
N SER A 223 -24.43 2.48 -10.34
CA SER A 223 -25.56 3.32 -10.81
C SER A 223 -26.70 3.45 -9.79
N THR A 224 -26.68 2.66 -8.71
CA THR A 224 -27.75 2.67 -7.70
C THR A 224 -27.55 3.74 -6.64
N ASN A 225 -26.32 4.27 -6.48
CA ASN A 225 -25.93 5.21 -5.43
C ASN A 225 -26.33 4.78 -4.01
N THR A 226 -26.37 3.47 -3.76
CA THR A 226 -26.90 2.93 -2.50
C THR A 226 -26.05 3.33 -1.30
N VAL A 227 -24.71 3.31 -1.42
CA VAL A 227 -23.81 3.70 -0.32
C VAL A 227 -23.99 5.18 0.03
N PRO A 228 -23.89 6.15 -0.91
CA PRO A 228 -24.15 7.57 -0.62
C PRO A 228 -25.57 7.84 -0.07
N GLU A 229 -26.60 7.12 -0.54
CA GLU A 229 -27.95 7.25 0.00
C GLU A 229 -28.02 6.81 1.45
N PHE A 230 -27.39 5.69 1.80
CA PHE A 230 -27.32 5.21 3.18
C PHE A 230 -26.57 6.17 4.09
N GLU A 231 -25.41 6.68 3.66
CA GLU A 231 -24.62 7.68 4.40
C GLU A 231 -25.47 8.93 4.72
N GLN A 232 -26.18 9.46 3.74
CA GLN A 232 -27.05 10.61 3.93
C GLN A 232 -28.16 10.33 4.94
N GLN A 233 -28.80 9.16 4.87
CA GLN A 233 -29.85 8.76 5.80
C GLN A 233 -29.30 8.55 7.21
N TYR A 234 -28.11 7.94 7.33
CA TYR A 234 -27.43 7.70 8.60
C TYR A 234 -27.05 9.03 9.29
N VAL A 235 -26.40 9.94 8.56
CA VAL A 235 -26.01 11.27 9.09
C VAL A 235 -27.23 12.08 9.53
N ALA A 236 -28.34 12.00 8.80
CA ALA A 236 -29.59 12.69 9.17
C ALA A 236 -30.19 12.15 10.48
N LYS A 237 -30.03 10.86 10.76
CA LYS A 237 -30.53 10.23 12.00
C LYS A 237 -29.59 10.40 13.20
N HIS A 238 -28.30 10.57 12.96
CA HIS A 238 -27.25 10.55 13.98
C HIS A 238 -26.43 11.86 13.93
N PRO A 239 -26.81 12.91 14.67
CA PRO A 239 -26.06 14.17 14.70
C PRO A 239 -24.61 14.04 15.17
N THR A 240 -24.30 13.00 15.94
CA THR A 240 -22.96 12.64 16.43
C THR A 240 -22.76 11.16 16.42
N ILE A 241 -21.50 10.71 16.31
CA ILE A 241 -21.09 9.31 16.43
C ILE A 241 -19.98 9.17 17.48
N ALA A 242 -19.63 7.94 17.83
CA ALA A 242 -18.48 7.63 18.69
C ALA A 242 -17.17 8.19 18.07
N PRO A 243 -16.11 8.39 18.87
CA PRO A 243 -14.80 8.77 18.35
C PRO A 243 -14.34 7.86 17.20
N ALA A 244 -13.66 8.43 16.19
CA ALA A 244 -13.30 7.70 14.98
C ALA A 244 -12.62 6.35 15.23
N GLY A 245 -11.67 6.30 16.18
CA GLY A 245 -10.95 5.09 16.54
C GLY A 245 -11.79 4.04 17.29
N GLU A 246 -13.03 4.35 17.69
CA GLU A 246 -13.93 3.48 18.44
C GLU A 246 -15.22 3.14 17.67
N PHE A 247 -15.52 3.93 16.63
CA PHE A 247 -16.77 3.77 15.89
C PHE A 247 -16.85 2.43 15.16
N GLU A 248 -17.99 1.77 15.33
CA GLU A 248 -18.40 0.56 14.60
C GLU A 248 -19.84 0.72 14.14
N LEU A 249 -20.15 0.27 12.94
CA LEU A 249 -21.52 0.20 12.47
C LEU A 249 -22.27 -0.91 13.22
N SER A 250 -23.46 -0.65 13.74
CA SER A 250 -24.25 -1.67 14.44
C SER A 250 -24.82 -2.71 13.46
N ASP A 251 -25.22 -3.87 13.96
CA ASP A 251 -25.90 -4.88 13.14
C ASP A 251 -27.29 -4.43 12.69
N ALA A 252 -27.94 -3.58 13.47
CA ALA A 252 -29.24 -3.01 13.10
C ALA A 252 -29.08 -2.02 11.92
N ASP A 253 -28.06 -1.17 11.96
CA ASP A 253 -27.78 -0.23 10.87
C ASP A 253 -27.36 -0.98 9.59
N TYR A 254 -26.58 -2.08 9.74
CA TYR A 254 -26.24 -2.93 8.61
C TYR A 254 -27.47 -3.57 7.97
N GLU A 255 -28.43 -4.02 8.75
CA GLU A 255 -29.67 -4.57 8.22
C GLU A 255 -30.49 -3.51 7.47
N GLU A 256 -30.53 -2.25 7.95
CA GLU A 256 -31.12 -1.14 7.20
C GLU A 256 -30.42 -0.93 5.86
N PHE A 257 -29.09 -0.96 5.85
CA PHE A 257 -28.30 -0.89 4.60
C PHE A 257 -28.63 -2.05 3.64
N LYS A 258 -28.69 -3.27 4.15
CA LYS A 258 -29.03 -4.46 3.36
C LYS A 258 -30.41 -4.33 2.70
N GLN A 259 -31.41 -3.85 3.45
CA GLN A 259 -32.75 -3.59 2.90
C GLN A 259 -32.72 -2.52 1.81
N LEU A 260 -31.88 -1.48 1.96
CA LEU A 260 -31.71 -0.43 0.97
C LEU A 260 -31.08 -0.99 -0.33
N VAL A 261 -30.04 -1.84 -0.21
CA VAL A 261 -29.40 -2.51 -1.37
C VAL A 261 -30.41 -3.33 -2.14
N LEU A 262 -31.26 -4.11 -1.44
CA LEU A 262 -32.31 -4.93 -2.06
C LEU A 262 -33.41 -4.07 -2.72
N LYS A 263 -33.84 -3.00 -2.06
CA LYS A 263 -34.82 -2.03 -2.57
C LYS A 263 -34.32 -1.34 -3.85
N ASN A 264 -33.07 -0.95 -3.87
CA ASN A 264 -32.44 -0.26 -5.01
C ASN A 264 -32.10 -1.22 -6.16
N LYS A 265 -32.38 -2.54 -6.00
CA LYS A 265 -32.14 -3.57 -7.01
C LYS A 265 -30.68 -3.58 -7.48
N PHE A 266 -29.75 -3.38 -6.56
CA PHE A 266 -28.32 -3.46 -6.84
C PHE A 266 -27.95 -4.75 -7.55
N LYS A 267 -27.04 -4.66 -8.51
CA LYS A 267 -26.52 -5.80 -9.26
C LYS A 267 -25.04 -5.62 -9.51
N TYR A 268 -24.33 -6.72 -9.54
CA TYR A 268 -22.92 -6.75 -9.92
C TYR A 268 -22.59 -8.02 -10.70
N ASP A 269 -21.49 -8.01 -11.46
CA ASP A 269 -21.08 -9.16 -12.25
C ASP A 269 -20.34 -10.17 -11.38
N MET A 270 -20.86 -11.39 -11.29
CA MET A 270 -20.18 -12.49 -10.61
C MET A 270 -19.17 -13.18 -11.52
N TYR A 271 -17.95 -13.34 -11.02
CA TYR A 271 -16.92 -14.12 -11.74
C TYR A 271 -17.34 -15.57 -11.97
N THR A 272 -18.01 -16.20 -11.00
CA THR A 272 -18.51 -17.57 -11.12
C THR A 272 -19.49 -17.74 -12.26
N GLU A 273 -20.45 -16.84 -12.42
CA GLU A 273 -21.41 -16.87 -13.55
C GLU A 273 -20.68 -16.67 -14.89
N ARG A 274 -19.74 -15.72 -14.95
CA ARG A 274 -18.96 -15.44 -16.15
C ARG A 274 -18.12 -16.65 -16.57
N TYR A 275 -17.38 -17.24 -15.64
CA TYR A 275 -16.55 -18.40 -15.93
C TYR A 275 -17.39 -19.65 -16.26
N LEU A 276 -18.54 -19.84 -15.60
CA LEU A 276 -19.45 -20.93 -15.92
C LEU A 276 -19.99 -20.79 -17.35
N LYS A 277 -20.36 -19.57 -17.76
CA LYS A 277 -20.81 -19.29 -19.13
C LYS A 277 -19.72 -19.57 -20.18
N GLU A 278 -18.46 -19.19 -19.87
CA GLU A 278 -17.33 -19.48 -20.75
C GLU A 278 -17.03 -20.98 -20.79
N LEU A 279 -17.05 -21.68 -19.65
CA LEU A 279 -16.87 -23.13 -19.59
C LEU A 279 -17.94 -23.86 -20.42
N LYS A 280 -19.21 -23.43 -20.35
CA LYS A 280 -20.31 -23.97 -21.14
C LYS A 280 -20.05 -23.80 -22.63
N LYS A 281 -19.57 -22.65 -23.09
CA LYS A 281 -19.18 -22.41 -24.50
C LYS A 281 -18.03 -23.33 -24.94
N LEU A 282 -17.03 -23.51 -24.10
CA LEU A 282 -15.90 -24.41 -24.38
C LEU A 282 -16.38 -25.86 -24.48
N ALA A 283 -17.21 -26.32 -23.55
CA ALA A 283 -17.76 -27.66 -23.58
C ALA A 283 -18.63 -27.90 -24.84
N GLN A 284 -19.38 -26.89 -25.32
CA GLN A 284 -20.12 -26.95 -26.59
C GLN A 284 -19.15 -27.04 -27.77
N PHE A 285 -18.10 -26.27 -27.81
CA PHE A 285 -17.09 -26.29 -28.87
C PHE A 285 -16.33 -27.62 -28.94
N GLU A 286 -16.04 -28.22 -27.79
CA GLU A 286 -15.31 -29.50 -27.67
C GLU A 286 -16.24 -30.74 -27.79
N GLY A 287 -17.56 -30.54 -27.82
CA GLY A 287 -18.56 -31.63 -28.01
C GLY A 287 -18.95 -32.38 -26.74
N TYR A 288 -18.55 -31.87 -25.53
CA TYR A 288 -18.87 -32.52 -24.23
C TYR A 288 -20.15 -31.97 -23.57
N TYR A 289 -20.74 -30.90 -24.11
CA TYR A 289 -21.87 -30.24 -23.45
C TYR A 289 -23.12 -31.12 -23.34
N ASP A 290 -23.43 -31.89 -24.37
CA ASP A 290 -24.65 -32.69 -24.38
C ASP A 290 -24.63 -33.80 -23.33
N ASP A 291 -23.43 -34.35 -23.05
CA ASP A 291 -23.21 -35.39 -22.03
C ASP A 291 -23.25 -34.82 -20.61
N ALA A 292 -22.94 -33.50 -20.43
CA ALA A 292 -22.85 -32.82 -19.13
C ALA A 292 -23.99 -31.79 -18.92
N LYS A 293 -25.04 -31.84 -19.69
CA LYS A 293 -26.11 -30.82 -19.71
C LYS A 293 -26.85 -30.69 -18.38
N GLU A 294 -27.10 -31.80 -17.69
CA GLU A 294 -27.79 -31.82 -16.40
C GLU A 294 -26.90 -31.24 -15.29
N GLU A 295 -25.59 -31.54 -15.32
CA GLU A 295 -24.61 -31.02 -14.38
C GLU A 295 -24.45 -29.50 -14.54
N PHE A 296 -24.39 -29.00 -15.80
CA PHE A 296 -24.38 -27.56 -16.06
C PHE A 296 -25.64 -26.88 -15.52
N ALA A 297 -26.82 -27.44 -15.75
CA ALA A 297 -28.08 -26.89 -15.26
C ALA A 297 -28.15 -26.90 -13.72
N ALA A 298 -27.70 -27.98 -13.09
CA ALA A 298 -27.61 -28.08 -11.64
C ALA A 298 -26.63 -27.06 -11.05
N LEU A 299 -25.47 -26.83 -11.69
CA LEU A 299 -24.47 -25.88 -11.28
C LEU A 299 -24.97 -24.44 -11.48
N GLU A 300 -25.59 -24.11 -12.62
CA GLU A 300 -26.22 -22.81 -12.85
C GLU A 300 -27.26 -22.48 -11.77
N LYS A 301 -28.09 -23.44 -11.36
CA LYS A 301 -29.06 -23.26 -10.29
C LYS A 301 -28.44 -23.05 -8.93
N LYS A 302 -27.34 -23.77 -8.61
CA LYS A 302 -26.66 -23.67 -7.30
C LYS A 302 -25.80 -22.41 -7.17
N LEU A 303 -25.28 -21.91 -8.28
CA LEU A 303 -24.46 -20.70 -8.34
C LEU A 303 -25.26 -19.46 -8.75
N ALA A 304 -26.62 -19.62 -8.89
CA ALA A 304 -27.47 -18.47 -9.21
C ALA A 304 -27.29 -17.34 -8.20
N HIS A 305 -27.15 -16.14 -8.73
CA HIS A 305 -26.86 -14.93 -7.97
C HIS A 305 -27.92 -14.66 -6.89
N ASN A 306 -27.46 -14.48 -5.65
CA ASN A 306 -28.29 -14.13 -4.51
C ASN A 306 -27.65 -13.01 -3.69
N ILE A 307 -28.02 -11.78 -3.99
CA ILE A 307 -27.51 -10.57 -3.33
C ILE A 307 -27.68 -10.66 -1.81
N GLY A 308 -28.81 -11.15 -1.30
CA GLY A 308 -29.04 -11.27 0.14
C GLY A 308 -28.04 -12.21 0.83
N HIS A 309 -27.77 -13.36 0.19
CA HIS A 309 -26.74 -14.30 0.68
C HIS A 309 -25.34 -13.67 0.65
N ASP A 310 -24.98 -12.96 -0.42
CA ASP A 310 -23.66 -12.37 -0.58
C ASP A 310 -23.42 -11.24 0.44
N LEU A 311 -24.46 -10.44 0.71
CA LEU A 311 -24.44 -9.43 1.78
C LEU A 311 -24.24 -10.06 3.16
N ASP A 312 -24.90 -11.20 3.45
CA ASP A 312 -24.72 -11.89 4.73
C ASP A 312 -23.32 -12.52 4.84
N TYR A 313 -22.83 -13.14 3.78
CA TYR A 313 -21.53 -13.80 3.76
C TYR A 313 -20.36 -12.83 3.92
N HIS A 314 -20.47 -11.64 3.31
CA HIS A 314 -19.43 -10.59 3.37
C HIS A 314 -19.76 -9.45 4.35
N LYS A 315 -20.68 -9.69 5.29
CA LYS A 315 -21.19 -8.69 6.25
C LYS A 315 -20.10 -7.88 6.93
N GLU A 316 -19.12 -8.54 7.52
CA GLU A 316 -18.07 -7.84 8.30
C GLU A 316 -17.20 -6.94 7.43
N GLU A 317 -16.85 -7.38 6.23
CA GLU A 317 -16.07 -6.58 5.28
C GLU A 317 -16.85 -5.34 4.85
N ILE A 318 -18.12 -5.50 4.48
CA ILE A 318 -18.98 -4.39 4.05
C ILE A 318 -19.24 -3.43 5.22
N LYS A 319 -19.50 -3.92 6.43
CA LYS A 319 -19.66 -3.11 7.65
C LYS A 319 -18.44 -2.22 7.91
N ASN A 320 -17.25 -2.79 7.78
CA ASN A 320 -16.00 -2.04 8.00
C ASN A 320 -15.81 -0.93 6.97
N MET A 321 -16.16 -1.19 5.70
CA MET A 321 -16.12 -0.15 4.68
C MET A 321 -17.16 0.93 4.90
N LEU A 322 -18.42 0.56 5.21
CA LEU A 322 -19.47 1.52 5.56
C LEU A 322 -19.09 2.37 6.77
N ALA A 323 -18.49 1.76 7.79
CA ALA A 323 -18.01 2.49 8.97
C ALA A 323 -16.97 3.55 8.57
N SER A 324 -16.05 3.24 7.65
CA SER A 324 -15.07 4.20 7.13
C SER A 324 -15.71 5.36 6.39
N GLU A 325 -16.71 5.08 5.52
CA GLU A 325 -17.45 6.11 4.80
C GLU A 325 -18.24 7.02 5.77
N ILE A 326 -18.93 6.43 6.74
CA ILE A 326 -19.65 7.21 7.77
C ILE A 326 -18.67 8.06 8.58
N VAL A 327 -17.55 7.48 9.03
CA VAL A 327 -16.52 8.23 9.78
C VAL A 327 -15.98 9.39 8.97
N ALA A 328 -15.84 9.25 7.64
CA ALA A 328 -15.43 10.34 6.76
C ALA A 328 -16.38 11.55 6.82
N CYS A 329 -17.68 11.31 6.98
CA CYS A 329 -18.68 12.38 7.09
C CYS A 329 -18.53 13.24 8.36
N TYR A 330 -18.02 12.67 9.46
CA TYR A 330 -17.89 13.37 10.76
C TYR A 330 -16.47 13.83 11.07
N TYR A 331 -15.48 13.01 10.71
CA TYR A 331 -14.08 13.17 11.12
C TYR A 331 -13.11 13.34 9.96
N PHE A 332 -13.62 13.41 8.72
CA PHE A 332 -12.85 13.55 7.49
C PHE A 332 -11.77 12.45 7.31
N GLN A 333 -10.82 12.67 6.43
CA GLN A 333 -9.75 11.71 6.15
C GLN A 333 -8.96 11.28 7.39
N ARG A 334 -8.77 12.19 8.35
CA ARG A 334 -8.10 11.85 9.60
C ARG A 334 -8.81 10.75 10.37
N GLY A 335 -10.14 10.83 10.44
CA GLY A 335 -10.95 9.81 11.11
C GLY A 335 -10.91 8.47 10.38
N VAL A 336 -10.93 8.49 9.06
CA VAL A 336 -10.81 7.26 8.23
C VAL A 336 -9.50 6.52 8.52
N GLU A 337 -8.37 7.24 8.55
CA GLU A 337 -7.08 6.66 8.91
C GLU A 337 -7.11 6.02 10.31
N GLU A 338 -7.65 6.73 11.29
CA GLU A 338 -7.73 6.26 12.66
C GLU A 338 -8.65 5.03 12.83
N ASN A 339 -9.81 5.04 12.17
CA ASN A 339 -10.76 3.93 12.17
C ASN A 339 -10.16 2.69 11.47
N GLY A 340 -9.54 2.88 10.31
CA GLY A 340 -8.95 1.81 9.51
C GLY A 340 -7.91 0.97 10.25
N LEU A 341 -7.14 1.58 11.16
CA LEU A 341 -6.14 0.85 11.96
C LEU A 341 -6.73 -0.27 12.82
N ARG A 342 -8.02 -0.23 13.12
CA ARG A 342 -8.70 -1.25 13.93
C ARG A 342 -8.76 -2.60 13.22
N HIS A 343 -8.87 -2.59 11.90
CA HIS A 343 -9.08 -3.80 11.09
C HIS A 343 -7.86 -4.15 10.24
N ASP A 344 -6.86 -3.27 10.20
CA ASP A 344 -5.64 -3.44 9.42
C ASP A 344 -4.72 -4.52 10.00
N LYS A 345 -4.66 -5.67 9.33
CA LYS A 345 -3.82 -6.79 9.75
C LYS A 345 -2.32 -6.51 9.63
N VAL A 346 -1.92 -5.66 8.68
CA VAL A 346 -0.50 -5.31 8.48
C VAL A 346 -0.03 -4.41 9.61
N TYR A 347 -0.86 -3.42 9.99
CA TYR A 347 -0.61 -2.58 11.15
C TYR A 347 -0.56 -3.40 12.45
N LYS A 348 -1.53 -4.31 12.66
CA LYS A 348 -1.55 -5.18 13.85
C LYS A 348 -0.30 -6.03 13.97
N GLU A 349 0.19 -6.57 12.86
CA GLU A 349 1.42 -7.36 12.84
C GLU A 349 2.66 -6.48 13.09
N ALA A 350 2.69 -5.26 12.58
CA ALA A 350 3.75 -4.30 12.89
C ALA A 350 3.80 -3.96 14.40
N VAL A 351 2.64 -3.71 15.01
CA VAL A 351 2.52 -3.49 16.45
C VAL A 351 2.97 -4.71 17.25
N ARG A 352 2.55 -5.93 16.83
CA ARG A 352 3.00 -7.18 17.44
C ARG A 352 4.52 -7.28 17.39
N LEU A 353 5.12 -7.04 16.23
CA LEU A 353 6.57 -7.15 16.05
C LEU A 353 7.34 -6.14 16.91
N ILE A 354 6.89 -4.89 17.01
CA ILE A 354 7.50 -3.87 17.86
C ILE A 354 7.48 -4.30 19.34
N ASN A 355 6.41 -4.95 19.76
CA ASN A 355 6.28 -5.47 21.13
C ASN A 355 7.08 -6.77 21.38
N HIS A 356 7.77 -7.32 20.35
CA HIS A 356 8.63 -8.50 20.46
C HIS A 356 10.07 -8.17 20.03
N PRO A 357 10.87 -7.46 20.85
CA PRO A 357 12.19 -6.91 20.47
C PRO A 357 13.19 -7.96 19.98
N ALA A 358 13.14 -9.18 20.52
CA ALA A 358 14.04 -10.26 20.09
C ALA A 358 13.75 -10.70 18.63
N GLU A 359 12.47 -10.79 18.25
CA GLU A 359 12.05 -11.12 16.90
C GLU A 359 12.38 -9.97 15.93
N TYR A 360 12.09 -8.73 16.33
CA TYR A 360 12.43 -7.53 15.57
C TYR A 360 13.94 -7.49 15.27
N SER A 361 14.79 -7.64 16.30
CA SER A 361 16.24 -7.59 16.14
C SER A 361 16.77 -8.70 15.26
N LYS A 362 16.17 -9.90 15.30
CA LYS A 362 16.54 -11.04 14.47
C LYS A 362 16.31 -10.77 12.98
N LEU A 363 15.26 -10.04 12.63
CA LEU A 363 14.96 -9.67 11.23
C LEU A 363 16.00 -8.71 10.64
N LEU A 364 16.71 -7.96 11.47
CA LEU A 364 17.76 -7.03 11.05
C LEU A 364 19.16 -7.69 10.99
N GLN A 365 19.27 -9.00 11.21
CA GLN A 365 20.52 -9.75 11.14
C GLN A 365 20.52 -10.70 9.94
N PRO A 366 21.69 -11.04 9.38
CA PRO A 366 21.78 -12.05 8.32
C PRO A 366 21.21 -13.38 8.81
N LYS A 367 20.55 -14.09 7.91
CA LYS A 367 20.13 -15.46 8.19
C LYS A 367 21.40 -16.29 8.38
N LYS A 368 21.54 -16.93 9.53
CA LYS A 368 22.62 -17.93 9.70
C LYS A 368 22.34 -19.07 8.75
N ASP A 369 23.28 -19.35 7.87
CA ASP A 369 23.24 -20.55 7.06
C ASP A 369 23.09 -21.77 8.00
N LYS A 370 22.08 -22.60 7.69
CA LYS A 370 21.85 -23.84 8.42
C LYS A 370 22.80 -24.92 7.91
#